data_f938a7f3634e181197239bade1841fad
#
_entry.id   f938a7f3634e181197239bade1841fad
#
_cell.length_a   1.000
_cell.length_b   1.000
_cell.length_c   1.000
_cell.angle_alpha   90.00
_cell.angle_beta   90.00
_cell.angle_gamma   90.00
#
_symmetry.space_group_name_H-M   'P 1'
#
loop_
_entity.id
_entity.type
_entity.pdbx_description
1 polymer ?
#
loop_
_entity_poly.entity_id
_entity_poly.type
_entity_poly.pdbx_seq_one_letter_code
_entity_poly.pdbx_strand_id
1 'polypeptide(L)'
;GKLRPLGITSTDDKLVQEVVRMILEAIYEPTFSDNSHGFRPKRSCHTALKEIVTLFTGAKWIIEGDIKACFDSFDHHITIQLLRKRIKDEAFISLMWKFLRAGYMEQWTYHETYSGSPQGSGVSPILANIYLNELDEFMARMKKSFDKGDTRSRKVDKDHDKVRWAYRKAQKNLEIERTEANLAAFKEARKVM
;
A
#
# COMPACT_ATOMS: atom_id res chain seq x y z
N GLY A 1 11.88 8.55 23.08
CA GLY A 1 11.29 7.72 22.04
C GLY A 1 11.47 6.25 22.38
N LYS A 2 10.53 5.40 21.97
CA LYS A 2 10.62 3.96 22.22
C LYS A 2 11.68 3.38 21.31
N LEU A 3 12.69 2.72 21.86
CA LEU A 3 13.72 2.02 21.07
C LEU A 3 13.10 0.79 20.39
N ARG A 4 13.49 0.54 19.14
CA ARG A 4 13.10 -0.68 18.41
C ARG A 4 14.30 -1.62 18.41
N PRO A 5 14.16 -2.86 18.89
CA PRO A 5 15.25 -3.82 18.83
C PRO A 5 15.54 -4.15 17.35
N LEU A 6 16.82 -4.15 16.99
CA LEU A 6 17.30 -4.56 15.67
C LEU A 6 18.04 -5.88 15.82
N GLY A 7 17.56 -6.92 15.17
CA GLY A 7 18.24 -8.21 15.11
C GLY A 7 19.44 -8.17 14.16
N ILE A 8 20.56 -8.70 14.59
CA ILE A 8 21.76 -8.88 13.75
C ILE A 8 21.94 -10.36 13.51
N THR A 9 21.76 -10.79 12.27
CA THR A 9 21.99 -12.19 11.87
C THR A 9 23.47 -12.45 11.65
N SER A 10 23.91 -13.71 11.79
CA SER A 10 25.26 -14.13 11.45
C SER A 10 25.56 -13.89 9.96
N THR A 11 26.83 -13.87 9.58
CA THR A 11 27.23 -13.67 8.18
C THR A 11 26.71 -14.79 7.28
N ASP A 12 26.80 -16.03 7.75
CA ASP A 12 26.34 -17.20 7.00
C ASP A 12 24.82 -17.17 6.81
N ASP A 13 24.07 -16.85 7.87
CA ASP A 13 22.63 -16.69 7.79
C ASP A 13 22.22 -15.58 6.81
N LYS A 14 22.96 -14.46 6.79
CA LYS A 14 22.70 -13.38 5.82
C LYS A 14 22.84 -13.86 4.38
N LEU A 15 23.87 -14.66 4.08
CA LEU A 15 24.07 -15.21 2.73
C LEU A 15 22.92 -16.14 2.35
N VAL A 16 22.54 -17.06 3.23
CA VAL A 16 21.42 -17.97 2.96
C VAL A 16 20.10 -17.22 2.84
N GLN A 17 19.83 -16.25 3.70
CA GLN A 17 18.64 -15.40 3.63
C GLN A 17 18.57 -14.61 2.32
N GLU A 18 19.71 -14.12 1.83
CA GLU A 18 19.75 -13.39 0.55
C GLU A 18 19.41 -14.31 -0.63
N VAL A 19 19.93 -15.52 -0.67
CA VAL A 19 19.57 -16.52 -1.69
C VAL A 19 18.06 -16.81 -1.64
N VAL A 20 17.53 -17.04 -0.44
CA VAL A 20 16.10 -17.29 -0.23
C VAL A 20 15.26 -16.07 -0.70
N ARG A 21 15.69 -14.86 -0.36
CA ARG A 21 15.04 -13.62 -0.81
C ARG A 21 14.99 -13.54 -2.32
N MET A 22 16.09 -13.83 -3.02
CA MET A 22 16.16 -13.81 -4.49
C MET A 22 15.20 -14.82 -5.12
N ILE A 23 15.11 -16.03 -4.55
CA ILE A 23 14.18 -17.07 -5.03
C ILE A 23 12.72 -16.60 -4.83
N LEU A 24 12.38 -16.13 -3.63
CA LEU A 24 11.03 -15.66 -3.33
C LEU A 24 10.65 -14.45 -4.20
N GLU A 25 11.59 -13.52 -4.41
CA GLU A 25 11.37 -12.36 -5.27
C GLU A 25 11.07 -12.78 -6.71
N ALA A 26 11.85 -13.71 -7.27
CA ALA A 26 11.60 -14.22 -8.63
C ALA A 26 10.21 -14.87 -8.78
N ILE A 27 9.71 -15.54 -7.73
CA ILE A 27 8.42 -16.23 -7.74
C ILE A 27 7.25 -15.25 -7.52
N TYR A 28 7.39 -14.31 -6.59
CA TYR A 28 6.26 -13.50 -6.10
C TYR A 28 6.19 -12.08 -6.67
N GLU A 29 7.31 -11.46 -7.07
CA GLU A 29 7.32 -10.10 -7.61
C GLU A 29 6.33 -9.88 -8.76
N PRO A 30 6.16 -10.83 -9.71
CA PRO A 30 5.17 -10.67 -10.78
C PRO A 30 3.71 -10.69 -10.32
N THR A 31 3.46 -11.04 -9.06
CA THR A 31 2.11 -11.21 -8.51
C THR A 31 1.68 -10.13 -7.55
N PHE A 32 2.61 -9.28 -7.14
CA PHE A 32 2.30 -8.19 -6.24
C PHE A 32 1.50 -7.10 -6.92
N SER A 33 0.57 -6.52 -6.17
CA SER A 33 -0.22 -5.37 -6.62
C SER A 33 0.67 -4.21 -7.08
N ASP A 34 0.22 -3.50 -8.12
CA ASP A 34 0.89 -2.28 -8.56
C ASP A 34 0.89 -1.18 -7.50
N ASN A 35 -0.06 -1.20 -6.58
CA ASN A 35 -0.14 -0.25 -5.47
C ASN A 35 0.86 -0.56 -4.32
N SER A 36 1.53 -1.72 -4.35
CA SER A 36 2.55 -2.08 -3.37
C SER A 36 3.92 -1.51 -3.77
N HIS A 37 4.52 -0.68 -2.93
CA HIS A 37 5.79 0.03 -3.23
C HIS A 37 6.93 -0.32 -2.27
N GLY A 38 6.63 -0.89 -1.09
CA GLY A 38 7.63 -1.18 -0.06
C GLY A 38 8.54 -2.35 -0.42
N PHE A 39 9.86 -2.19 -0.25
CA PHE A 39 10.86 -3.25 -0.38
C PHE A 39 10.81 -4.04 -1.71
N ARG A 40 10.44 -3.39 -2.79
CA ARG A 40 10.34 -4.00 -4.13
C ARG A 40 11.35 -3.40 -5.09
N PRO A 41 11.86 -4.20 -6.08
CA PRO A 41 12.75 -3.69 -7.12
C PRO A 41 12.10 -2.52 -7.89
N LYS A 42 12.88 -1.48 -8.17
CA LYS A 42 12.47 -0.30 -8.94
C LYS A 42 11.30 0.49 -8.33
N ARG A 43 10.90 0.20 -7.09
CA ARG A 43 9.87 0.91 -6.36
C ARG A 43 10.45 1.57 -5.10
N SER A 44 9.85 2.66 -4.66
CA SER A 44 10.33 3.44 -3.52
C SER A 44 9.22 4.33 -2.95
N CYS A 45 9.48 5.01 -1.83
CA CYS A 45 8.57 6.04 -1.31
C CYS A 45 8.26 7.11 -2.37
N HIS A 46 9.23 7.48 -3.23
CA HIS A 46 9.00 8.45 -4.29
C HIS A 46 8.04 7.96 -5.37
N THR A 47 8.09 6.67 -5.71
CA THR A 47 7.12 6.10 -6.67
C THR A 47 5.72 6.08 -6.08
N ALA A 48 5.57 5.77 -4.78
CA ALA A 48 4.28 5.83 -4.09
C ALA A 48 3.72 7.26 -4.05
N LEU A 49 4.55 8.24 -3.67
CA LEU A 49 4.14 9.65 -3.64
C LEU A 49 3.74 10.17 -5.02
N LYS A 50 4.49 9.81 -6.06
CA LYS A 50 4.15 10.17 -7.44
C LYS A 50 2.78 9.61 -7.84
N GLU A 51 2.49 8.37 -7.47
CA GLU A 51 1.22 7.73 -7.76
C GLU A 51 0.06 8.41 -7.02
N ILE A 52 0.23 8.72 -5.74
CA ILE A 52 -0.74 9.49 -4.96
C ILE A 52 -1.05 10.83 -5.63
N VAL A 53 -0.03 11.60 -5.99
CA VAL A 53 -0.22 12.90 -6.65
C VAL A 53 -0.95 12.77 -7.99
N THR A 54 -0.71 11.67 -8.72
CA THR A 54 -1.30 11.48 -10.06
C THR A 54 -2.73 10.93 -10.00
N LEU A 55 -2.97 9.92 -9.14
CA LEU A 55 -4.21 9.16 -9.13
C LEU A 55 -5.25 9.69 -8.13
N PHE A 56 -4.82 10.36 -7.05
CA PHE A 56 -5.74 10.86 -6.02
C PHE A 56 -6.33 12.23 -6.36
N THR A 57 -6.07 12.73 -7.57
CA THR A 57 -6.67 13.97 -8.06
C THR A 57 -8.20 13.85 -8.07
N GLY A 58 -8.87 14.70 -7.29
CA GLY A 58 -10.33 14.67 -7.13
C GLY A 58 -10.86 13.71 -6.07
N ALA A 59 -10.00 13.02 -5.33
CA ALA A 59 -10.41 12.25 -4.16
C ALA A 59 -11.01 13.18 -3.11
N LYS A 60 -12.24 12.88 -2.66
CA LYS A 60 -12.92 13.64 -1.59
C LYS A 60 -12.61 13.11 -0.20
N TRP A 61 -12.32 11.84 -0.10
CA TRP A 61 -12.05 11.13 1.15
C TRP A 61 -10.78 10.32 1.02
N ILE A 62 -9.95 10.41 2.03
CA ILE A 62 -8.74 9.61 2.17
C ILE A 62 -8.89 8.85 3.48
N ILE A 63 -8.72 7.53 3.42
CA ILE A 63 -8.71 6.65 4.59
C ILE A 63 -7.26 6.24 4.80
N GLU A 64 -6.69 6.65 5.92
CA GLU A 64 -5.35 6.26 6.33
C GLU A 64 -5.46 5.12 7.34
N GLY A 65 -4.65 4.07 7.15
CA GLY A 65 -4.55 2.94 8.06
C GLY A 65 -3.09 2.55 8.28
N ASP A 66 -2.77 2.09 9.49
CA ASP A 66 -1.46 1.55 9.84
C ASP A 66 -1.61 0.23 10.58
N ILE A 67 -0.74 -0.74 10.25
CA ILE A 67 -0.75 -2.05 10.90
C ILE A 67 0.25 -2.02 12.05
N LYS A 68 -0.29 -2.03 13.27
CA LYS A 68 0.53 -2.05 14.48
C LYS A 68 1.43 -3.29 14.52
N ALA A 69 2.73 -3.07 14.71
CA ALA A 69 3.73 -4.14 14.84
C ALA A 69 3.65 -5.19 13.72
N CYS A 70 3.52 -4.75 12.48
CA CYS A 70 3.29 -5.62 11.32
C CYS A 70 4.28 -6.78 11.25
N PHE A 71 5.60 -6.53 11.35
CA PHE A 71 6.64 -7.56 11.29
C PHE A 71 6.62 -8.52 12.49
N ASP A 72 6.14 -8.09 13.63
CA ASP A 72 6.11 -8.88 14.86
C ASP A 72 4.83 -9.72 14.98
N SER A 73 3.81 -9.45 14.14
CA SER A 73 2.46 -10.03 14.25
C SER A 73 2.11 -11.06 13.19
N PHE A 74 3.00 -11.37 12.24
CA PHE A 74 2.72 -12.38 11.22
C PHE A 74 2.50 -13.76 11.85
N ASP A 75 1.39 -14.39 11.50
CA ASP A 75 1.17 -15.79 11.82
C ASP A 75 2.07 -16.67 10.92
N HIS A 76 2.90 -17.49 11.56
CA HIS A 76 3.83 -18.38 10.86
C HIS A 76 3.11 -19.42 10.02
N HIS A 77 2.00 -19.97 10.52
CA HIS A 77 1.23 -20.98 9.78
C HIS A 77 0.60 -20.39 8.53
N ILE A 78 0.00 -19.20 8.66
CA ILE A 78 -0.57 -18.48 7.52
C ILE A 78 0.52 -18.16 6.50
N THR A 79 1.68 -17.65 6.95
CA THR A 79 2.81 -17.35 6.07
C THR A 79 3.23 -18.58 5.27
N ILE A 80 3.37 -19.73 5.93
CA ILE A 80 3.73 -20.98 5.28
C ILE A 80 2.63 -21.46 4.32
N GLN A 81 1.37 -21.30 4.67
CA GLN A 81 0.26 -21.64 3.76
C GLN A 81 0.31 -20.78 2.49
N LEU A 82 0.64 -19.50 2.61
CA LEU A 82 0.80 -18.60 1.46
C LEU A 82 1.96 -19.04 0.57
N LEU A 83 3.10 -19.43 1.17
CA LEU A 83 4.23 -19.96 0.43
C LEU A 83 3.86 -21.26 -0.32
N ARG A 84 3.11 -22.16 0.33
CA ARG A 84 2.65 -23.44 -0.27
C ARG A 84 1.69 -23.26 -1.44
N LYS A 85 1.07 -22.10 -1.60
CA LYS A 85 0.24 -21.84 -2.81
C LYS A 85 1.08 -21.96 -4.10
N ARG A 86 2.37 -21.61 -4.05
CA ARG A 86 3.27 -21.57 -5.22
C ARG A 86 4.47 -22.50 -5.13
N ILE A 87 4.95 -22.79 -3.95
CA ILE A 87 6.15 -23.60 -3.69
C ILE A 87 5.71 -24.96 -3.17
N LYS A 88 6.08 -26.01 -3.90
CA LYS A 88 5.73 -27.42 -3.56
C LYS A 88 6.91 -28.18 -2.94
N ASP A 89 8.08 -27.58 -2.91
CA ASP A 89 9.30 -28.18 -2.33
C ASP A 89 9.21 -28.12 -0.79
N GLU A 90 9.02 -29.30 -0.19
CA GLU A 90 8.92 -29.42 1.26
C GLU A 90 10.26 -29.16 1.98
N ALA A 91 11.40 -29.36 1.32
CA ALA A 91 12.69 -29.02 1.89
C ALA A 91 12.83 -27.50 2.02
N PHE A 92 12.42 -26.76 1.00
CA PHE A 92 12.37 -25.30 1.06
C PHE A 92 11.38 -24.80 2.12
N ILE A 93 10.19 -25.37 2.19
CA ILE A 93 9.18 -25.03 3.21
C ILE A 93 9.72 -25.30 4.63
N SER A 94 10.42 -26.42 4.82
CA SER A 94 11.06 -26.74 6.09
C SER A 94 12.15 -25.72 6.48
N LEU A 95 12.92 -25.25 5.51
CA LEU A 95 13.89 -24.17 5.72
C LEU A 95 13.19 -22.87 6.15
N MET A 96 12.08 -22.50 5.51
CA MET A 96 11.29 -21.32 5.89
C MET A 96 10.76 -21.43 7.32
N TRP A 97 10.30 -22.60 7.73
CA TRP A 97 9.91 -22.85 9.13
C TRP A 97 11.06 -22.60 10.11
N LYS A 98 12.27 -23.04 9.77
CA LYS A 98 13.46 -22.80 10.62
C LYS A 98 13.74 -21.31 10.75
N PHE A 99 13.65 -20.53 9.67
CA PHE A 99 13.84 -19.08 9.74
C PHE A 99 12.78 -18.39 10.60
N LEU A 100 11.52 -18.76 10.45
CA LEU A 100 10.43 -18.13 11.22
C LEU A 100 10.50 -18.45 12.71
N ARG A 101 11.01 -19.64 13.08
CA ARG A 101 11.14 -20.13 14.47
C ARG A 101 12.52 -19.96 15.06
N ALA A 102 13.46 -19.35 14.34
CA ALA A 102 14.85 -19.25 14.78
C ALA A 102 15.02 -18.57 16.15
N GLY A 103 14.06 -17.71 16.56
CA GLY A 103 14.18 -16.94 17.77
C GLY A 103 15.24 -15.83 17.67
N TYR A 104 15.59 -15.25 18.80
CA TYR A 104 16.66 -14.25 18.91
C TYR A 104 17.32 -14.32 20.27
N MET A 105 18.56 -13.84 20.32
CA MET A 105 19.28 -13.68 21.57
C MET A 105 19.29 -12.20 22.00
N GLU A 106 18.88 -11.94 23.23
CA GLU A 106 18.97 -10.63 23.85
C GLU A 106 19.64 -10.76 25.22
N GLN A 107 20.68 -9.98 25.48
CA GLN A 107 21.45 -10.03 26.73
C GLN A 107 21.88 -11.45 27.13
N TRP A 108 22.33 -12.25 26.15
CA TRP A 108 22.75 -13.65 26.33
C TRP A 108 21.62 -14.62 26.73
N THR A 109 20.36 -14.17 26.62
CA THR A 109 19.18 -15.01 26.86
C THR A 109 18.50 -15.29 25.53
N TYR A 110 18.18 -16.57 25.29
CA TYR A 110 17.45 -16.97 24.09
C TYR A 110 15.95 -16.77 24.27
N HIS A 111 15.33 -16.17 23.26
CA HIS A 111 13.90 -15.96 23.17
C HIS A 111 13.32 -16.65 21.94
N GLU A 112 12.30 -17.46 22.13
CA GLU A 112 11.60 -18.09 21.03
C GLU A 112 10.71 -17.10 20.29
N THR A 113 10.55 -17.29 18.96
CA THR A 113 9.66 -16.50 18.13
C THR A 113 8.42 -17.31 17.79
N TYR A 114 7.26 -16.91 18.31
CA TYR A 114 5.98 -17.57 18.06
C TYR A 114 5.20 -16.93 16.93
N SER A 115 5.48 -15.68 16.62
CA SER A 115 4.88 -14.90 15.53
C SER A 115 5.89 -13.90 14.98
N GLY A 116 5.64 -13.42 13.79
CA GLY A 116 6.45 -12.40 13.16
C GLY A 116 7.78 -12.90 12.62
N SER A 117 8.60 -11.96 12.26
CA SER A 117 9.96 -12.18 11.76
C SER A 117 10.88 -11.13 12.36
N PRO A 118 12.05 -11.51 12.90
CA PRO A 118 12.95 -10.58 13.56
C PRO A 118 13.29 -9.38 12.66
N GLN A 119 13.20 -8.16 13.20
CA GLN A 119 13.61 -6.96 12.49
C GLN A 119 15.12 -7.03 12.21
N GLY A 120 15.51 -6.91 10.95
CA GLY A 120 16.90 -7.05 10.51
C GLY A 120 17.20 -8.34 9.73
N SER A 121 16.25 -9.27 9.65
CA SER A 121 16.34 -10.42 8.74
C SER A 121 16.17 -9.97 7.28
N GLY A 122 17.07 -10.43 6.40
CA GLY A 122 17.02 -10.12 4.95
C GLY A 122 15.76 -10.64 4.23
N VAL A 123 15.12 -11.68 4.78
CA VAL A 123 13.92 -12.31 4.21
C VAL A 123 12.62 -11.65 4.70
N SER A 124 12.63 -10.98 5.85
CA SER A 124 11.42 -10.40 6.45
C SER A 124 10.65 -9.47 5.53
N PRO A 125 11.27 -8.57 4.75
CA PRO A 125 10.54 -7.67 3.87
C PRO A 125 9.75 -8.38 2.76
N ILE A 126 10.32 -9.40 2.14
CA ILE A 126 9.63 -10.16 1.08
C ILE A 126 8.49 -11.00 1.66
N LEU A 127 8.68 -11.58 2.85
CA LEU A 127 7.60 -12.30 3.54
C LEU A 127 6.45 -11.37 3.91
N ALA A 128 6.76 -10.14 4.37
CA ALA A 128 5.75 -9.12 4.61
C ALA A 128 4.95 -8.80 3.35
N ASN A 129 5.61 -8.60 2.23
CA ASN A 129 4.94 -8.34 0.96
C ASN A 129 4.06 -9.51 0.51
N ILE A 130 4.53 -10.76 0.68
CA ILE A 130 3.72 -11.95 0.38
C ILE A 130 2.48 -12.02 1.27
N TYR A 131 2.63 -11.76 2.56
CA TYR A 131 1.54 -11.78 3.53
C TYR A 131 0.52 -10.69 3.25
N LEU A 132 0.97 -9.45 3.04
CA LEU A 132 0.12 -8.30 2.81
C LEU A 132 -0.52 -8.26 1.42
N ASN A 133 0.03 -8.98 0.45
CA ASN A 133 -0.59 -9.09 -0.88
C ASN A 133 -2.01 -9.69 -0.84
N GLU A 134 -2.33 -10.52 0.16
CA GLU A 134 -3.69 -11.02 0.37
C GLU A 134 -4.67 -9.87 0.69
N LEU A 135 -4.20 -8.86 1.44
CA LEU A 135 -4.98 -7.64 1.71
C LEU A 135 -5.15 -6.82 0.43
N ASP A 136 -4.10 -6.65 -0.37
CA ASP A 136 -4.16 -5.93 -1.64
C ASP A 136 -5.16 -6.59 -2.60
N GLU A 137 -5.13 -7.92 -2.72
CA GLU A 137 -6.08 -8.67 -3.53
C GLU A 137 -7.52 -8.55 -3.00
N PHE A 138 -7.70 -8.58 -1.67
CA PHE A 138 -9.01 -8.36 -1.06
C PHE A 138 -9.55 -6.97 -1.40
N MET A 139 -8.73 -5.93 -1.25
CA MET A 139 -9.08 -4.55 -1.56
C MET A 139 -9.41 -4.38 -3.05
N ALA A 140 -8.66 -5.02 -3.94
CA ALA A 140 -8.94 -5.01 -5.38
C ALA A 140 -10.29 -5.64 -5.72
N ARG A 141 -10.63 -6.78 -5.08
CA ARG A 141 -11.94 -7.43 -5.23
C ARG A 141 -13.06 -6.53 -4.68
N MET A 142 -12.87 -5.94 -3.51
CA MET A 142 -13.83 -5.03 -2.89
C MET A 142 -14.06 -3.80 -3.77
N LYS A 143 -12.97 -3.18 -4.27
CA LYS A 143 -13.05 -2.05 -5.21
C LYS A 143 -13.85 -2.42 -6.45
N LYS A 144 -13.57 -3.55 -7.08
CA LYS A 144 -14.31 -4.03 -8.27
C LYS A 144 -15.79 -4.26 -7.98
N SER A 145 -16.14 -4.69 -6.77
CA SER A 145 -17.55 -4.89 -6.38
C SER A 145 -18.26 -3.58 -6.08
N PHE A 146 -17.51 -2.58 -5.58
CA PHE A 146 -18.03 -1.26 -5.21
C PHE A 146 -18.16 -0.34 -6.43
N ASP A 147 -17.18 -0.31 -7.32
CA ASP A 147 -17.15 0.52 -8.54
C ASP A 147 -18.08 -0.07 -9.62
N LYS A 148 -19.36 -0.22 -9.29
CA LYS A 148 -20.38 -0.64 -10.25
C LYS A 148 -21.04 0.57 -10.88
N GLY A 149 -21.10 0.61 -12.21
CA GLY A 149 -21.75 1.65 -12.99
C GLY A 149 -20.79 2.59 -13.72
N ASP A 150 -21.32 3.32 -14.69
CA ASP A 150 -20.60 4.32 -15.46
C ASP A 150 -20.62 5.65 -14.71
N THR A 151 -19.53 6.41 -14.78
CA THR A 151 -19.46 7.80 -14.30
C THR A 151 -20.53 8.69 -14.93
N ARG A 152 -20.99 8.35 -16.13
CA ARG A 152 -22.08 9.03 -16.84
C ARG A 152 -23.46 8.77 -16.24
N SER A 153 -23.64 7.67 -15.53
CA SER A 153 -24.90 7.29 -14.87
C SER A 153 -25.08 7.87 -13.47
N ARG A 154 -24.07 8.57 -12.95
CA ARG A 154 -24.16 9.23 -11.64
C ARG A 154 -25.22 10.33 -11.70
N LYS A 155 -26.17 10.30 -10.78
CA LYS A 155 -27.10 11.40 -10.61
C LYS A 155 -26.33 12.67 -10.28
N VAL A 156 -26.48 13.66 -11.10
CA VAL A 156 -25.84 14.96 -10.87
C VAL A 156 -26.58 15.64 -9.70
N ASP A 157 -25.81 16.19 -8.78
CA ASP A 157 -26.35 17.04 -7.73
C ASP A 157 -26.92 18.32 -8.40
N LYS A 158 -28.24 18.48 -8.32
CA LYS A 158 -28.95 19.61 -8.96
C LYS A 158 -28.49 20.96 -8.42
N ASP A 159 -28.10 21.04 -7.16
CA ASP A 159 -27.67 22.31 -6.58
C ASP A 159 -26.23 22.64 -6.98
N HIS A 160 -25.37 21.65 -7.06
CA HIS A 160 -24.03 21.80 -7.64
C HIS A 160 -24.09 22.22 -9.11
N ASP A 161 -25.01 21.65 -9.89
CA ASP A 161 -25.16 22.02 -11.30
C ASP A 161 -25.67 23.47 -11.48
N LYS A 162 -26.56 23.94 -10.62
CA LYS A 162 -26.98 25.35 -10.62
C LYS A 162 -25.81 26.29 -10.37
N VAL A 163 -25.02 26.00 -9.35
CA VAL A 163 -23.83 26.79 -9.00
C VAL A 163 -22.81 26.79 -10.14
N ARG A 164 -22.54 25.62 -10.71
CA ARG A 164 -21.62 25.45 -11.85
C ARG A 164 -22.11 26.19 -13.09
N TRP A 165 -23.40 26.16 -13.35
CA TRP A 165 -23.98 26.90 -14.46
C TRP A 165 -23.87 28.40 -14.25
N ALA A 166 -24.20 28.91 -13.06
CA ALA A 166 -24.05 30.32 -12.71
C ALA A 166 -22.60 30.81 -12.88
N TYR A 167 -21.63 30.02 -12.40
CA TYR A 167 -20.23 30.31 -12.57
C TYR A 167 -19.79 30.37 -14.03
N ARG A 168 -20.18 29.40 -14.86
CA ARG A 168 -19.88 29.39 -16.30
C ARG A 168 -20.53 30.55 -17.04
N LYS A 169 -21.76 30.92 -16.66
CA LYS A 169 -22.44 32.06 -17.23
C LYS A 169 -21.70 33.37 -16.88
N ALA A 170 -21.32 33.54 -15.63
CA ALA A 170 -20.58 34.71 -15.18
C ALA A 170 -19.19 34.81 -15.86
N GLN A 171 -18.50 33.70 -16.01
CA GLN A 171 -17.23 33.61 -16.72
C GLN A 171 -17.38 34.03 -18.18
N LYS A 172 -18.39 33.49 -18.88
CA LYS A 172 -18.65 33.82 -20.28
C LYS A 172 -19.01 35.31 -20.48
N ASN A 173 -19.80 35.87 -19.57
CA ASN A 173 -20.15 37.29 -19.62
C ASN A 173 -18.92 38.17 -19.42
N LEU A 174 -18.00 37.80 -18.53
CA LEU A 174 -16.75 38.52 -18.29
C LEU A 174 -15.80 38.44 -19.50
N GLU A 175 -15.81 37.32 -20.23
CA GLU A 175 -15.04 37.15 -21.47
C GLU A 175 -15.58 38.01 -22.62
N ILE A 176 -16.89 38.16 -22.69
CA ILE A 176 -17.57 39.00 -23.73
C ILE A 176 -17.36 40.48 -23.40
N GLU A 177 -17.61 40.89 -22.18
CA GLU A 177 -17.57 42.29 -21.78
C GLU A 177 -16.99 42.42 -20.35
N ARG A 178 -15.83 43.08 -20.24
CA ARG A 178 -15.13 43.27 -18.94
C ARG A 178 -15.66 44.51 -18.20
N THR A 179 -16.92 44.46 -17.79
CA THR A 179 -17.49 45.51 -16.93
C THR A 179 -17.27 45.18 -15.45
N GLU A 180 -17.29 46.20 -14.59
CA GLU A 180 -17.18 46.00 -13.12
C GLU A 180 -18.30 45.10 -12.60
N ALA A 181 -19.48 45.18 -13.15
CA ALA A 181 -20.63 44.35 -12.80
C ALA A 181 -20.36 42.85 -13.11
N ASN A 182 -19.82 42.57 -14.31
CA ASN A 182 -19.47 41.21 -14.70
C ASN A 182 -18.32 40.65 -13.87
N LEU A 183 -17.35 41.47 -13.48
CA LEU A 183 -16.25 41.07 -12.59
C LEU A 183 -16.75 40.75 -11.18
N ALA A 184 -17.69 41.57 -10.64
CA ALA A 184 -18.29 41.32 -9.34
C ALA A 184 -19.11 40.02 -9.35
N ALA A 185 -19.95 39.81 -10.38
CA ALA A 185 -20.71 38.58 -10.54
C ALA A 185 -19.85 37.33 -10.64
N PHE A 186 -18.73 37.40 -11.36
CA PHE A 186 -17.76 36.29 -11.44
C PHE A 186 -17.10 36.01 -10.11
N LYS A 187 -16.64 37.03 -9.37
CA LYS A 187 -16.06 36.89 -8.04
C LYS A 187 -17.05 36.25 -7.06
N GLU A 188 -18.30 36.63 -7.10
CA GLU A 188 -19.36 36.07 -6.23
C GLU A 188 -19.65 34.60 -6.57
N ALA A 189 -19.82 34.27 -7.86
CA ALA A 189 -20.05 32.91 -8.32
C ALA A 189 -18.84 31.98 -7.98
N ARG A 190 -17.64 32.51 -7.97
CA ARG A 190 -16.42 31.76 -7.59
C ARG A 190 -16.35 31.43 -6.10
N LYS A 191 -16.92 32.25 -5.21
CA LYS A 191 -16.93 31.97 -3.77
C LYS A 191 -17.83 30.79 -3.40
N VAL A 192 -18.88 30.55 -4.18
CA VAL A 192 -19.89 29.52 -3.92
C VAL A 192 -19.52 28.18 -4.59
N MET A 193 -18.58 28.16 -5.54
CA MET A 193 -18.09 26.96 -6.22
C MET A 193 -16.94 26.30 -5.45
#